data_fd4ad3cb908b1827a8c05554c2293f96
#
_entry.id   fd4ad3cb908b1827a8c05554c2293f96
#
_cell.length_a   1.000
_cell.length_b   1.000
_cell.length_c   1.000
_cell.angle_alpha   90.00
_cell.angle_beta   90.00
_cell.angle_gamma   90.00
#
_symmetry.space_group_name_H-M   'P 1'
#
loop_
_entity.id
_entity.type
_entity.pdbx_description
1 polymer ?
#
loop_
_entity_poly.entity_id
_entity_poly.type
_entity_poly.pdbx_seq_one_letter_code
_entity_poly.pdbx_strand_id
1 'polypeptide(L)'
;MTPPSQPSDSSTATAGTRTILAFWAPLAATWLMMAVEGPYIAAIIARLAQPTPNLAAYGVAFSFAFIAEAPVIMMMTAANALVADRGSFLALRRFMRLLVAAVTLAMAVGLLPPVFRFVTDELIGLPPGLAARTHLATALLLPWPGAIGYRRFYQGILVRHRQPRRVAYGTVVRLAAMSLAALALAAWTELPGAYVGSLALALGVVAEAAASRFMARRIVASLLAEPPSDAPQPGMREILRFYYPLALTSLLAIVVNPMVTFFMGRSRSPVESLAVLPVVSGLLFMFRSGALAYQERSEEHTSELQSQLTIS
;
A
#
# COMPACT_ATOMS: atom_id res chain seq x y z
N MET A 1 42.41 -21.24 -48.17
CA MET A 1 41.41 -20.36 -47.58
C MET A 1 40.77 -21.09 -46.41
N THR A 2 41.27 -20.87 -45.20
CA THR A 2 40.73 -21.40 -43.95
C THR A 2 39.70 -20.42 -43.43
N PRO A 3 38.51 -20.86 -43.01
CA PRO A 3 37.51 -19.96 -42.43
C PRO A 3 37.98 -19.44 -41.06
N PRO A 4 37.63 -18.19 -40.68
CA PRO A 4 38.00 -17.64 -39.38
C PRO A 4 37.23 -18.36 -38.26
N SER A 5 37.97 -18.78 -37.25
CA SER A 5 37.45 -19.34 -36.01
C SER A 5 36.57 -18.32 -35.29
N GLN A 6 35.31 -18.68 -35.05
CA GLN A 6 34.43 -17.94 -34.19
C GLN A 6 34.95 -17.99 -32.72
N PRO A 7 34.97 -16.89 -32.00
CA PRO A 7 35.22 -16.92 -30.57
C PRO A 7 33.98 -17.49 -29.85
N SER A 8 34.11 -18.72 -29.38
CA SER A 8 33.20 -19.33 -28.42
C SER A 8 33.57 -18.82 -27.04
N ASP A 9 32.97 -17.71 -26.63
CA ASP A 9 32.95 -17.31 -25.22
C ASP A 9 31.60 -16.71 -24.88
N SER A 10 30.59 -17.57 -24.77
CA SER A 10 29.42 -17.31 -23.96
C SER A 10 29.66 -17.93 -22.58
N SER A 11 30.53 -17.35 -21.78
CA SER A 11 30.54 -17.58 -20.36
C SER A 11 29.28 -16.92 -19.79
N THR A 12 28.16 -17.65 -19.79
CA THR A 12 27.06 -17.41 -18.89
C THR A 12 27.62 -17.59 -17.47
N ALA A 13 28.17 -16.50 -16.91
CA ALA A 13 28.56 -16.46 -15.52
C ALA A 13 27.30 -16.72 -14.72
N THR A 14 27.10 -17.97 -14.30
CA THR A 14 26.07 -18.35 -13.34
C THR A 14 26.36 -17.54 -12.09
N ALA A 15 25.56 -16.48 -11.85
CA ALA A 15 25.68 -15.67 -10.67
C ALA A 15 25.59 -16.62 -9.47
N GLY A 16 26.66 -16.67 -8.68
CA GLY A 16 26.72 -17.60 -7.54
C GLY A 16 25.54 -17.33 -6.59
N THR A 17 25.00 -18.39 -5.99
CA THR A 17 23.86 -18.32 -5.03
C THR A 17 24.04 -17.20 -4.00
N ARG A 18 25.28 -16.94 -3.57
CA ARG A 18 25.63 -15.88 -2.63
C ARG A 18 25.37 -14.48 -3.21
N THR A 19 25.64 -14.25 -4.47
CA THR A 19 25.38 -12.98 -5.17
C THR A 19 23.89 -12.76 -5.30
N ILE A 20 23.13 -13.80 -5.70
CA ILE A 20 21.67 -13.74 -5.81
C ILE A 20 21.04 -13.41 -4.47
N LEU A 21 21.45 -14.10 -3.39
CA LEU A 21 20.96 -13.84 -2.04
C LEU A 21 21.30 -12.44 -1.52
N ALA A 22 22.51 -11.94 -1.80
CA ALA A 22 22.92 -10.60 -1.36
C ALA A 22 22.10 -9.49 -2.02
N PHE A 23 21.64 -9.68 -3.26
CA PHE A 23 20.74 -8.74 -3.93
C PHE A 23 19.28 -8.90 -3.52
N TRP A 24 18.82 -10.14 -3.30
CA TRP A 24 17.44 -10.44 -2.92
C TRP A 24 17.12 -10.07 -1.48
N ALA A 25 18.06 -10.25 -0.54
CA ALA A 25 17.82 -10.09 0.89
C ALA A 25 17.32 -8.67 1.30
N PRO A 26 17.85 -7.55 0.78
CA PRO A 26 17.33 -6.22 1.11
C PRO A 26 15.88 -6.01 0.64
N LEU A 27 15.53 -6.54 -0.53
CA LEU A 27 14.17 -6.45 -1.08
C LEU A 27 13.21 -7.32 -0.26
N ALA A 28 13.59 -8.56 0.01
CA ALA A 28 12.85 -9.46 0.87
C ALA A 28 12.64 -8.88 2.29
N ALA A 29 13.65 -8.23 2.85
CA ALA A 29 13.54 -7.57 4.14
C ALA A 29 12.51 -6.42 4.12
N THR A 30 12.44 -5.64 3.04
CA THR A 30 11.45 -4.58 2.87
C THR A 30 10.03 -5.16 2.80
N TRP A 31 9.83 -6.20 2.01
CA TRP A 31 8.54 -6.89 1.92
C TRP A 31 8.14 -7.55 3.25
N LEU A 32 9.11 -8.15 3.95
CA LEU A 32 8.87 -8.75 5.26
C LEU A 32 8.50 -7.70 6.31
N MET A 33 9.16 -6.54 6.32
CA MET A 33 8.80 -5.43 7.21
C MET A 33 7.35 -4.98 7.01
N MET A 34 6.89 -4.91 5.76
CA MET A 34 5.49 -4.59 5.44
C MET A 34 4.53 -5.72 5.87
N ALA A 35 4.97 -6.97 5.74
CA ALA A 35 4.15 -8.13 6.07
C ALA A 35 3.97 -8.35 7.57
N VAL A 36 4.94 -7.96 8.38
CA VAL A 36 4.87 -8.07 9.87
C VAL A 36 3.81 -7.15 10.48
N GLU A 37 3.45 -6.06 9.82
CA GLU A 37 2.53 -5.03 10.33
C GLU A 37 1.18 -5.61 10.77
N GLY A 38 0.54 -6.41 9.91
CA GLY A 38 -0.76 -7.02 10.21
C GLY A 38 -0.73 -7.94 11.43
N PRO A 39 0.13 -8.98 11.47
CA PRO A 39 0.28 -9.84 12.64
C PRO A 39 0.68 -9.09 13.92
N TYR A 40 1.50 -8.07 13.82
CA TYR A 40 1.92 -7.27 14.96
C TYR A 40 0.73 -6.53 15.60
N ILE A 41 -0.07 -5.82 14.82
CA ILE A 41 -1.28 -5.15 15.31
C ILE A 41 -2.29 -6.16 15.86
N ALA A 42 -2.52 -7.26 15.15
CA ALA A 42 -3.41 -8.32 15.63
C ALA A 42 -2.94 -8.89 16.98
N ALA A 43 -1.63 -9.07 17.18
CA ALA A 43 -1.06 -9.54 18.42
C ALA A 43 -1.25 -8.53 19.58
N ILE A 44 -1.21 -7.23 19.32
CA ILE A 44 -1.53 -6.21 20.33
C ILE A 44 -3.02 -6.27 20.67
N ILE A 45 -3.91 -6.28 19.69
CA ILE A 45 -5.36 -6.37 19.90
C ILE A 45 -5.73 -7.62 20.71
N ALA A 46 -5.08 -8.76 20.41
CA ALA A 46 -5.31 -10.03 21.09
C ALA A 46 -4.93 -10.01 22.59
N ARG A 47 -4.12 -9.05 23.04
CA ARG A 47 -3.72 -8.87 24.43
C ARG A 47 -4.58 -7.88 25.20
N LEU A 48 -5.47 -7.17 24.49
CA LEU A 48 -6.39 -6.20 25.09
C LEU A 48 -7.73 -6.86 25.45
N ALA A 49 -8.57 -6.14 26.19
CA ALA A 49 -9.88 -6.62 26.60
C ALA A 49 -10.75 -7.02 25.40
N GLN A 50 -11.51 -8.09 25.54
CA GLN A 50 -12.43 -8.62 24.52
C GLN A 50 -11.74 -8.84 23.15
N PRO A 51 -10.73 -9.70 23.04
CA PRO A 51 -9.91 -9.82 21.83
C PRO A 51 -10.73 -10.23 20.61
N THR A 52 -11.61 -11.22 20.71
CA THR A 52 -12.36 -11.76 19.57
C THR A 52 -13.23 -10.70 18.87
N PRO A 53 -14.16 -9.97 19.54
CA PRO A 53 -14.94 -8.94 18.86
C PRO A 53 -14.09 -7.74 18.40
N ASN A 54 -12.97 -7.44 19.05
CA ASN A 54 -12.10 -6.36 18.63
C ASN A 54 -11.28 -6.75 17.39
N LEU A 55 -10.77 -7.97 17.28
CA LEU A 55 -10.11 -8.48 16.07
C LEU A 55 -11.09 -8.53 14.89
N ALA A 56 -12.33 -8.99 15.13
CA ALA A 56 -13.38 -9.03 14.11
C ALA A 56 -13.69 -7.61 13.59
N ALA A 57 -13.95 -6.66 14.50
CA ALA A 57 -14.23 -5.27 14.14
C ALA A 57 -13.08 -4.61 13.38
N TYR A 58 -11.84 -4.82 13.84
CA TYR A 58 -10.62 -4.35 13.16
C TYR A 58 -10.48 -4.94 11.77
N GLY A 59 -10.66 -6.26 11.61
CA GLY A 59 -10.54 -6.95 10.32
C GLY A 59 -11.55 -6.44 9.28
N VAL A 60 -12.80 -6.23 9.70
CA VAL A 60 -13.84 -5.66 8.82
C VAL A 60 -13.54 -4.20 8.50
N ALA A 61 -13.15 -3.39 9.48
CA ALA A 61 -12.78 -1.98 9.27
C ALA A 61 -11.59 -1.85 8.30
N PHE A 62 -10.58 -2.72 8.45
CA PHE A 62 -9.44 -2.76 7.55
C PHE A 62 -9.83 -3.17 6.12
N SER A 63 -10.81 -4.06 5.95
CA SER A 63 -11.32 -4.43 4.63
C SER A 63 -11.95 -3.24 3.90
N PHE A 64 -12.69 -2.37 4.60
CA PHE A 64 -13.21 -1.13 4.01
C PHE A 64 -12.09 -0.16 3.62
N ALA A 65 -11.09 0.03 4.49
CA ALA A 65 -9.94 0.86 4.20
C ALA A 65 -9.15 0.33 3.00
N PHE A 66 -9.03 -0.98 2.87
CA PHE A 66 -8.32 -1.65 1.78
C PHE A 66 -9.03 -1.49 0.43
N ILE A 67 -10.38 -1.52 0.40
CA ILE A 67 -11.15 -1.16 -0.80
C ILE A 67 -10.86 0.30 -1.20
N ALA A 68 -10.87 1.21 -0.23
CA ALA A 68 -10.60 2.63 -0.48
C ALA A 68 -9.15 2.88 -0.93
N GLU A 69 -8.20 2.01 -0.58
CA GLU A 69 -6.81 2.08 -1.03
C GLU A 69 -6.65 1.72 -2.51
N ALA A 70 -7.46 0.81 -3.04
CA ALA A 70 -7.30 0.26 -4.39
C ALA A 70 -7.14 1.32 -5.49
N PRO A 71 -7.95 2.38 -5.57
CA PRO A 71 -7.79 3.40 -6.59
C PRO A 71 -6.52 4.23 -6.46
N VAL A 72 -5.92 4.35 -5.28
CA VAL A 72 -4.79 5.27 -5.03
C VAL A 72 -3.43 4.58 -4.95
N ILE A 73 -3.39 3.24 -4.80
CA ILE A 73 -2.14 2.50 -4.59
C ILE A 73 -1.18 2.61 -5.78
N MET A 74 -1.70 2.70 -7.02
CA MET A 74 -0.91 2.79 -8.25
C MET A 74 -0.34 4.20 -8.51
N MET A 75 -0.54 5.16 -7.60
CA MET A 75 -0.01 6.51 -7.74
C MET A 75 1.54 6.55 -7.79
N MET A 76 2.21 5.57 -7.18
CA MET A 76 3.67 5.44 -7.25
C MET A 76 4.13 5.15 -8.68
N THR A 77 3.49 4.20 -9.35
CA THR A 77 3.76 3.85 -10.75
C THR A 77 3.49 5.04 -11.68
N ALA A 78 2.36 5.73 -11.50
CA ALA A 78 2.05 6.92 -12.28
C ALA A 78 3.06 8.06 -12.07
N ALA A 79 3.48 8.30 -10.82
CA ALA A 79 4.47 9.34 -10.53
C ALA A 79 5.86 8.98 -11.10
N ASN A 80 6.25 7.72 -11.03
CA ASN A 80 7.50 7.24 -11.62
C ASN A 80 7.49 7.36 -13.16
N ALA A 81 6.37 7.07 -13.82
CA ALA A 81 6.26 7.11 -15.27
C ALA A 81 6.09 8.55 -15.83
N LEU A 82 5.22 9.37 -15.22
CA LEU A 82 4.73 10.60 -15.83
C LEU A 82 5.46 11.88 -15.37
N VAL A 83 6.10 11.91 -14.18
CA VAL A 83 6.74 13.12 -13.65
C VAL A 83 8.10 13.35 -14.30
N ALA A 84 8.17 14.05 -15.40
CA ALA A 84 9.43 14.36 -16.10
C ALA A 84 9.97 15.75 -15.77
N ASP A 85 9.09 16.75 -15.62
CA ASP A 85 9.39 18.16 -15.47
C ASP A 85 8.40 18.86 -14.51
N ARG A 86 8.53 20.19 -14.38
CA ARG A 86 7.64 21.02 -13.54
C ARG A 86 6.17 20.87 -13.92
N GLY A 87 5.86 20.87 -15.21
CA GLY A 87 4.47 20.88 -15.69
C GLY A 87 3.79 19.55 -15.42
N SER A 88 4.41 18.44 -15.80
CA SER A 88 3.93 17.08 -15.54
C SER A 88 3.79 16.79 -14.04
N PHE A 89 4.74 17.29 -13.19
CA PHE A 89 4.62 17.22 -11.74
C PHE A 89 3.37 17.97 -11.23
N LEU A 90 3.10 19.17 -11.70
CA LEU A 90 1.95 19.96 -11.27
C LEU A 90 0.62 19.33 -11.73
N ALA A 91 0.57 18.83 -12.97
CA ALA A 91 -0.58 18.15 -13.53
C ALA A 91 -0.92 16.87 -12.73
N LEU A 92 0.07 16.00 -12.52
CA LEU A 92 -0.14 14.76 -11.77
C LEU A 92 -0.44 15.03 -10.29
N ARG A 93 0.18 16.04 -9.67
CA ARG A 93 -0.14 16.46 -8.29
C ARG A 93 -1.59 16.93 -8.17
N ARG A 94 -2.12 17.66 -9.17
CA ARG A 94 -3.54 18.05 -9.22
C ARG A 94 -4.43 16.81 -9.32
N PHE A 95 -4.11 15.89 -10.22
CA PHE A 95 -4.84 14.62 -10.37
C PHE A 95 -4.84 13.83 -9.07
N MET A 96 -3.67 13.63 -8.43
CA MET A 96 -3.53 12.93 -7.16
C MET A 96 -4.44 13.54 -6.08
N ARG A 97 -4.44 14.88 -5.93
CA ARG A 97 -5.29 15.56 -4.93
C ARG A 97 -6.78 15.34 -5.19
N LEU A 98 -7.21 15.40 -6.45
CA LEU A 98 -8.61 15.15 -6.82
C LEU A 98 -9.00 13.68 -6.56
N LEU A 99 -8.14 12.74 -6.95
CA LEU A 99 -8.37 11.32 -6.71
C LEU A 99 -8.45 11.00 -5.22
N VAL A 100 -7.49 11.48 -4.43
CA VAL A 100 -7.47 11.30 -2.96
C VAL A 100 -8.72 11.90 -2.32
N ALA A 101 -9.10 13.13 -2.72
CA ALA A 101 -10.30 13.77 -2.20
C ALA A 101 -11.56 12.98 -2.56
N ALA A 102 -11.67 12.50 -3.80
CA ALA A 102 -12.83 11.70 -4.25
C ALA A 102 -12.93 10.37 -3.46
N VAL A 103 -11.82 9.66 -3.27
CA VAL A 103 -11.82 8.39 -2.54
C VAL A 103 -12.08 8.58 -1.05
N THR A 104 -11.48 9.62 -0.43
CA THR A 104 -11.74 9.94 0.97
C THR A 104 -13.20 10.36 1.18
N LEU A 105 -13.76 11.14 0.26
CA LEU A 105 -15.18 11.51 0.28
C LEU A 105 -16.08 10.28 0.11
N ALA A 106 -15.76 9.38 -0.82
CA ALA A 106 -16.52 8.13 -1.00
C ALA A 106 -16.49 7.28 0.29
N MET A 107 -15.34 7.16 0.95
CA MET A 107 -15.23 6.48 2.25
C MET A 107 -16.04 7.20 3.34
N ALA A 108 -16.00 8.55 3.38
CA ALA A 108 -16.80 9.33 4.33
C ALA A 108 -18.31 9.17 4.08
N VAL A 109 -18.77 9.12 2.83
CA VAL A 109 -20.16 8.82 2.47
C VAL A 109 -20.53 7.40 2.90
N GLY A 110 -19.64 6.43 2.72
CA GLY A 110 -19.82 5.06 3.21
C GLY A 110 -19.94 4.96 4.74
N LEU A 111 -19.38 5.92 5.47
CA LEU A 111 -19.49 6.02 6.93
C LEU A 111 -20.80 6.70 7.42
N LEU A 112 -21.62 7.27 6.52
CA LEU A 112 -22.93 7.78 6.93
C LEU A 112 -23.77 6.65 7.53
N PRO A 113 -24.41 6.86 8.70
CA PRO A 113 -25.09 5.78 9.42
C PRO A 113 -26.05 4.94 8.57
N PRO A 114 -26.89 5.50 7.69
CA PRO A 114 -27.79 4.67 6.87
C PRO A 114 -27.04 3.80 5.86
N VAL A 115 -25.97 4.34 5.24
CA VAL A 115 -25.15 3.59 4.25
C VAL A 115 -24.35 2.50 4.95
N PHE A 116 -23.70 2.86 6.06
CA PHE A 116 -22.87 1.92 6.81
C PHE A 116 -23.70 0.75 7.36
N ARG A 117 -24.87 1.03 7.94
CA ARG A 117 -25.78 -0.01 8.43
C ARG A 117 -26.29 -0.90 7.32
N PHE A 118 -26.67 -0.35 6.18
CA PHE A 118 -27.07 -1.17 5.04
C PHE A 118 -25.97 -2.17 4.65
N VAL A 119 -24.71 -1.71 4.59
CA VAL A 119 -23.59 -2.59 4.23
C VAL A 119 -23.28 -3.60 5.34
N THR A 120 -23.22 -3.17 6.60
CA THR A 120 -22.83 -4.06 7.70
C THR A 120 -23.93 -5.01 8.15
N ASP A 121 -25.16 -4.55 8.24
CA ASP A 121 -26.25 -5.31 8.83
C ASP A 121 -26.97 -6.16 7.75
N GLU A 122 -27.25 -5.60 6.57
CA GLU A 122 -27.99 -6.31 5.52
C GLU A 122 -27.07 -7.07 4.55
N LEU A 123 -25.97 -6.45 4.08
CA LEU A 123 -25.09 -7.11 3.13
C LEU A 123 -24.13 -8.10 3.81
N ILE A 124 -23.43 -7.72 4.89
CA ILE A 124 -22.46 -8.58 5.57
C ILE A 124 -23.14 -9.44 6.63
N GLY A 125 -24.18 -8.93 7.31
CA GLY A 125 -24.90 -9.61 8.38
C GLY A 125 -24.18 -9.56 9.72
N LEU A 126 -23.54 -8.44 10.05
CA LEU A 126 -22.82 -8.29 11.31
C LEU A 126 -23.82 -8.17 12.49
N PRO A 127 -23.50 -8.78 13.66
CA PRO A 127 -24.24 -8.52 14.88
C PRO A 127 -24.19 -7.02 15.25
N PRO A 128 -25.28 -6.43 15.83
CA PRO A 128 -25.35 -4.98 16.08
C PRO A 128 -24.19 -4.42 16.90
N GLY A 129 -23.76 -5.13 17.94
CA GLY A 129 -22.61 -4.72 18.76
C GLY A 129 -21.27 -4.70 18.01
N LEU A 130 -21.11 -5.60 17.05
CA LEU A 130 -19.92 -5.65 16.18
C LEU A 130 -19.98 -4.55 15.12
N ALA A 131 -21.15 -4.30 14.52
CA ALA A 131 -21.34 -3.24 13.53
C ALA A 131 -21.00 -1.86 14.11
N ALA A 132 -21.44 -1.55 15.33
CA ALA A 132 -21.12 -0.28 15.98
C ALA A 132 -19.60 -0.10 16.23
N ARG A 133 -18.91 -1.16 16.69
CA ARG A 133 -17.44 -1.13 16.86
C ARG A 133 -16.72 -0.96 15.52
N THR A 134 -17.16 -1.67 14.49
CA THR A 134 -16.61 -1.58 13.14
C THR A 134 -16.78 -0.18 12.58
N HIS A 135 -17.91 0.49 12.82
CA HIS A 135 -18.17 1.84 12.36
C HIS A 135 -17.09 2.83 12.85
N LEU A 136 -16.86 2.86 14.15
CA LEU A 136 -15.86 3.78 14.72
C LEU A 136 -14.43 3.36 14.32
N ALA A 137 -14.12 2.06 14.28
CA ALA A 137 -12.82 1.56 13.81
C ALA A 137 -12.56 1.98 12.34
N THR A 138 -13.59 1.93 11.47
CA THR A 138 -13.49 2.39 10.08
C THR A 138 -13.35 3.92 10.01
N ALA A 139 -14.07 4.67 10.86
CA ALA A 139 -13.94 6.13 10.91
C ALA A 139 -12.52 6.58 11.30
N LEU A 140 -11.87 5.86 12.21
CA LEU A 140 -10.46 6.10 12.56
C LEU A 140 -9.48 5.84 11.40
N LEU A 141 -9.86 5.03 10.41
CA LEU A 141 -9.12 4.79 9.19
C LEU A 141 -9.45 5.77 8.05
N LEU A 142 -10.32 6.77 8.26
CA LEU A 142 -10.67 7.76 7.22
C LEU A 142 -9.44 8.49 6.62
N PRO A 143 -8.36 8.81 7.37
CA PRO A 143 -7.15 9.39 6.78
C PRO A 143 -6.36 8.42 5.87
N TRP A 144 -6.63 7.12 5.94
CA TRP A 144 -5.86 6.06 5.28
C TRP A 144 -5.72 6.25 3.77
N PRO A 145 -6.79 6.33 2.95
CA PRO A 145 -6.64 6.43 1.50
C PRO A 145 -5.92 7.72 1.08
N GLY A 146 -6.15 8.81 1.82
CA GLY A 146 -5.47 10.08 1.60
C GLY A 146 -3.97 9.99 1.83
N ALA A 147 -3.57 9.44 2.95
CA ALA A 147 -2.18 9.26 3.32
C ALA A 147 -1.45 8.28 2.37
N ILE A 148 -2.13 7.18 1.96
CA ILE A 148 -1.58 6.23 0.98
C ILE A 148 -1.35 6.91 -0.37
N GLY A 149 -2.33 7.58 -0.95
CA GLY A 149 -2.19 8.24 -2.25
C GLY A 149 -1.09 9.31 -2.23
N TYR A 150 -1.05 10.12 -1.17
CA TYR A 150 -0.03 11.14 -0.95
C TYR A 150 1.38 10.53 -0.82
N ARG A 151 1.53 9.52 0.01
CA ARG A 151 2.77 8.77 0.19
C ARG A 151 3.27 8.19 -1.13
N ARG A 152 2.42 7.45 -1.83
CA ARG A 152 2.73 6.78 -3.10
C ARG A 152 3.19 7.77 -4.18
N PHE A 153 2.58 8.94 -4.24
CA PHE A 153 3.01 9.99 -5.17
C PHE A 153 4.47 10.43 -4.93
N TYR A 154 4.84 10.73 -3.69
CA TYR A 154 6.21 11.14 -3.38
C TYR A 154 7.21 9.99 -3.44
N GLN A 155 6.81 8.78 -3.12
CA GLN A 155 7.64 7.58 -3.31
C GLN A 155 7.95 7.35 -4.80
N GLY A 156 7.00 7.53 -5.71
CA GLY A 156 7.23 7.45 -7.14
C GLY A 156 8.25 8.49 -7.63
N ILE A 157 8.21 9.72 -7.11
CA ILE A 157 9.21 10.76 -7.40
C ILE A 157 10.60 10.33 -6.90
N LEU A 158 10.70 9.75 -5.70
CA LEU A 158 11.96 9.26 -5.15
C LEU A 158 12.55 8.12 -6.01
N VAL A 159 11.72 7.18 -6.46
CA VAL A 159 12.13 6.07 -7.32
C VAL A 159 12.62 6.59 -8.67
N ARG A 160 11.88 7.49 -9.31
CA ARG A 160 12.27 8.12 -10.58
C ARG A 160 13.65 8.79 -10.52
N HIS A 161 13.98 9.41 -9.38
CA HIS A 161 15.26 10.07 -9.16
C HIS A 161 16.31 9.14 -8.54
N ARG A 162 16.19 7.82 -8.74
CA ARG A 162 17.13 6.79 -8.30
C ARG A 162 17.44 6.79 -6.80
N GLN A 163 16.42 7.09 -5.98
CA GLN A 163 16.54 7.10 -4.51
C GLN A 163 15.60 6.08 -3.81
N PRO A 164 15.52 4.81 -4.26
CA PRO A 164 14.60 3.81 -3.70
C PRO A 164 14.88 3.51 -2.21
N ARG A 165 16.12 3.67 -1.75
CA ARG A 165 16.47 3.49 -0.33
C ARG A 165 15.67 4.40 0.60
N ARG A 166 15.26 5.59 0.14
CA ARG A 166 14.43 6.51 0.94
C ARG A 166 13.00 6.00 1.10
N VAL A 167 12.51 5.19 0.16
CA VAL A 167 11.21 4.53 0.30
C VAL A 167 11.26 3.52 1.44
N ALA A 168 12.32 2.72 1.56
CA ALA A 168 12.53 1.80 2.67
C ALA A 168 12.61 2.52 4.03
N TYR A 169 13.27 3.68 4.10
CA TYR A 169 13.26 4.51 5.32
C TYR A 169 11.85 4.99 5.69
N GLY A 170 11.02 5.28 4.71
CA GLY A 170 9.60 5.58 4.94
C GLY A 170 8.87 4.45 5.65
N THR A 171 9.09 3.21 5.23
CA THR A 171 8.52 2.01 5.87
C THR A 171 9.00 1.85 7.32
N VAL A 172 10.28 2.11 7.60
CA VAL A 172 10.80 2.09 8.97
C VAL A 172 10.11 3.14 9.85
N VAL A 173 9.93 4.38 9.33
CA VAL A 173 9.21 5.44 10.04
C VAL A 173 7.76 5.02 10.31
N ARG A 174 7.08 4.38 9.35
CA ARG A 174 5.73 3.85 9.52
C ARG A 174 5.67 2.84 10.64
N LEU A 175 6.53 1.82 10.61
CA LEU A 175 6.55 0.78 11.65
C LEU A 175 6.86 1.36 13.03
N ALA A 176 7.81 2.28 13.13
CA ALA A 176 8.13 2.95 14.39
C ALA A 176 6.95 3.77 14.91
N ALA A 177 6.35 4.61 14.08
CA ALA A 177 5.22 5.46 14.48
C ALA A 177 3.99 4.62 14.85
N MET A 178 3.69 3.57 14.07
CA MET A 178 2.61 2.64 14.36
C MET A 178 2.84 1.90 15.68
N SER A 179 4.06 1.38 15.90
CA SER A 179 4.40 0.65 17.13
C SER A 179 4.32 1.56 18.36
N LEU A 180 4.89 2.77 18.27
CA LEU A 180 4.81 3.75 19.36
C LEU A 180 3.35 4.12 19.67
N ALA A 181 2.55 4.39 18.64
CA ALA A 181 1.12 4.70 18.81
C ALA A 181 0.36 3.52 19.43
N ALA A 182 0.55 2.29 18.92
CA ALA A 182 -0.14 1.11 19.43
C ALA A 182 0.21 0.84 20.88
N LEU A 183 1.50 0.89 21.25
CA LEU A 183 1.96 0.66 22.62
C LEU A 183 1.50 1.79 23.56
N ALA A 184 1.59 3.04 23.13
CA ALA A 184 1.14 4.17 23.92
C ALA A 184 -0.38 4.12 24.18
N LEU A 185 -1.18 3.86 23.16
CA LEU A 185 -2.62 3.72 23.31
C LEU A 185 -3.00 2.53 24.19
N ALA A 186 -2.32 1.39 24.03
CA ALA A 186 -2.56 0.22 24.86
C ALA A 186 -2.15 0.40 26.33
N ALA A 187 -1.10 1.19 26.60
CA ALA A 187 -0.60 1.41 27.96
C ALA A 187 -1.33 2.52 28.71
N TRP A 188 -1.79 3.56 28.01
CA TRP A 188 -2.31 4.79 28.65
C TRP A 188 -3.80 5.03 28.44
N THR A 189 -4.48 4.15 27.69
CA THR A 189 -5.92 4.28 27.45
C THR A 189 -6.65 2.96 27.65
N GLU A 190 -7.93 3.04 27.96
CA GLU A 190 -8.84 1.88 28.03
C GLU A 190 -9.62 1.68 26.71
N LEU A 191 -9.08 2.17 25.59
CA LEU A 191 -9.75 2.05 24.31
C LEU A 191 -9.88 0.59 23.87
N PRO A 192 -11.03 0.21 23.26
CA PRO A 192 -11.19 -1.09 22.64
C PRO A 192 -10.07 -1.40 21.64
N GLY A 193 -9.59 -2.65 21.63
CA GLY A 193 -8.46 -3.06 20.78
C GLY A 193 -8.63 -2.73 19.29
N ALA A 194 -9.86 -2.77 18.77
CA ALA A 194 -10.15 -2.39 17.40
C ALA A 194 -9.79 -0.93 17.10
N TYR A 195 -10.03 -0.03 18.06
CA TYR A 195 -9.72 1.40 17.90
C TYR A 195 -8.23 1.66 18.05
N VAL A 196 -7.57 0.98 18.99
CA VAL A 196 -6.11 1.01 19.15
C VAL A 196 -5.43 0.59 17.85
N GLY A 197 -5.83 -0.54 17.26
CA GLY A 197 -5.27 -1.04 16.01
C GLY A 197 -5.50 -0.10 14.83
N SER A 198 -6.74 0.36 14.64
CA SER A 198 -7.10 1.26 13.54
C SER A 198 -6.38 2.61 13.63
N LEU A 199 -6.34 3.21 14.83
CA LEU A 199 -5.68 4.50 15.03
C LEU A 199 -4.16 4.39 14.88
N ALA A 200 -3.54 3.36 15.44
CA ALA A 200 -2.11 3.12 15.30
C ALA A 200 -1.70 2.94 13.84
N LEU A 201 -2.49 2.17 13.08
CA LEU A 201 -2.28 1.94 11.67
C LEU A 201 -2.41 3.24 10.86
N ALA A 202 -3.45 4.03 11.11
CA ALA A 202 -3.65 5.33 10.46
C ALA A 202 -2.50 6.31 10.76
N LEU A 203 -2.07 6.41 12.01
CA LEU A 203 -0.95 7.26 12.43
C LEU A 203 0.38 6.83 11.77
N GLY A 204 0.63 5.52 11.66
CA GLY A 204 1.79 4.98 10.97
C GLY A 204 1.86 5.42 9.51
N VAL A 205 0.75 5.30 8.78
CA VAL A 205 0.69 5.69 7.36
C VAL A 205 0.78 7.21 7.17
N VAL A 206 0.17 7.99 8.05
CA VAL A 206 0.29 9.46 8.03
C VAL A 206 1.74 9.89 8.29
N ALA A 207 2.42 9.26 9.25
CA ALA A 207 3.84 9.52 9.52
C ALA A 207 4.73 9.18 8.32
N GLU A 208 4.48 8.04 7.65
CA GLU A 208 5.20 7.68 6.42
C GLU A 208 4.91 8.66 5.28
N ALA A 209 3.68 9.12 5.13
CA ALA A 209 3.32 10.13 4.13
C ALA A 209 4.07 11.45 4.35
N ALA A 210 4.15 11.90 5.60
CA ALA A 210 4.93 13.08 5.98
C ALA A 210 6.44 12.87 5.72
N ALA A 211 6.99 11.72 6.10
CA ALA A 211 8.38 11.36 5.87
C ALA A 211 8.71 11.30 4.36
N SER A 212 7.85 10.68 3.55
CA SER A 212 8.02 10.61 2.10
C SER A 212 8.06 12.00 1.45
N ARG A 213 7.16 12.90 1.87
CA ARG A 213 7.16 14.31 1.42
C ARG A 213 8.43 15.05 1.86
N PHE A 214 8.87 14.85 3.10
CA PHE A 214 10.09 15.46 3.61
C PHE A 214 11.32 14.98 2.83
N MET A 215 11.45 13.68 2.60
CA MET A 215 12.55 13.10 1.85
C MET A 215 12.58 13.53 0.38
N ALA A 216 11.42 13.75 -0.24
CA ALA A 216 11.30 14.23 -1.61
C ALA A 216 11.47 15.76 -1.75
N ARG A 217 11.57 16.52 -0.66
CA ARG A 217 11.50 18.01 -0.68
C ARG A 217 12.53 18.67 -1.59
N ARG A 218 13.76 18.16 -1.61
CA ARG A 218 14.84 18.73 -2.46
C ARG A 218 14.58 18.49 -3.94
N ILE A 219 14.15 17.30 -4.30
CA ILE A 219 13.76 16.91 -5.67
C ILE A 219 12.57 17.77 -6.14
N VAL A 220 11.56 17.92 -5.29
CA VAL A 220 10.40 18.75 -5.61
C VAL A 220 10.80 20.22 -5.76
N ALA A 221 11.72 20.73 -4.94
CA ALA A 221 12.22 22.09 -5.07
C ALA A 221 12.97 22.30 -6.39
N SER A 222 13.83 21.33 -6.81
CA SER A 222 14.50 21.42 -8.12
C SER A 222 13.52 21.39 -9.29
N LEU A 223 12.54 20.45 -9.27
CA LEU A 223 11.50 20.37 -10.30
C LEU A 223 10.68 21.69 -10.41
N LEU A 224 10.38 22.32 -9.28
CA LEU A 224 9.64 23.58 -9.26
C LEU A 224 10.47 24.81 -9.68
N ALA A 225 11.80 24.73 -9.55
CA ALA A 225 12.72 25.77 -9.98
C ALA A 225 13.05 25.72 -11.50
N GLU A 226 12.76 24.59 -12.16
CA GLU A 226 12.93 24.47 -13.60
C GLU A 226 12.04 25.44 -14.36
N PRO A 227 12.53 26.09 -15.44
CA PRO A 227 11.70 26.91 -16.30
C PRO A 227 10.57 26.06 -16.92
N PRO A 228 9.45 26.68 -17.31
CA PRO A 228 8.41 25.95 -18.03
C PRO A 228 9.00 25.29 -19.28
N SER A 229 8.75 24.00 -19.44
CA SER A 229 9.15 23.25 -20.64
C SER A 229 8.17 23.55 -21.78
N ASP A 230 8.69 23.71 -23.01
CA ASP A 230 7.88 23.83 -24.22
C ASP A 230 7.25 22.48 -24.63
N ALA A 231 7.62 21.38 -23.96
CA ALA A 231 7.03 20.08 -24.21
C ALA A 231 5.52 20.06 -23.86
N PRO A 232 4.70 19.37 -24.64
CA PRO A 232 3.28 19.26 -24.38
C PRO A 232 3.05 18.62 -23.01
N GLN A 233 2.35 19.32 -22.13
CA GLN A 233 2.08 18.86 -20.78
C GLN A 233 0.91 17.87 -20.78
N PRO A 234 0.98 16.76 -20.01
CA PRO A 234 -0.09 15.78 -19.98
C PRO A 234 -1.37 16.41 -19.46
N GLY A 235 -2.42 16.37 -20.28
CA GLY A 235 -3.76 16.82 -19.90
C GLY A 235 -4.39 15.87 -18.86
N MET A 236 -5.39 16.37 -18.14
CA MET A 236 -6.13 15.55 -17.14
C MET A 236 -6.72 14.28 -17.77
N ARG A 237 -7.23 14.36 -19.00
CA ARG A 237 -7.80 13.21 -19.73
C ARG A 237 -6.74 12.17 -20.08
N GLU A 238 -5.54 12.61 -20.43
CA GLU A 238 -4.42 11.72 -20.73
C GLU A 238 -3.92 11.00 -19.50
N ILE A 239 -3.76 11.73 -18.37
CA ILE A 239 -3.41 11.12 -17.08
C ILE A 239 -4.48 10.10 -16.67
N LEU A 240 -5.77 10.43 -16.81
CA LEU A 240 -6.86 9.52 -16.47
C LEU A 240 -6.85 8.28 -17.36
N ARG A 241 -6.60 8.42 -18.68
CA ARG A 241 -6.50 7.28 -19.62
C ARG A 241 -5.34 6.36 -19.27
N PHE A 242 -4.21 6.91 -18.84
CA PHE A 242 -3.07 6.13 -18.35
C PHE A 242 -3.37 5.44 -17.02
N TYR A 243 -4.02 6.17 -16.10
CA TYR A 243 -4.24 5.71 -14.72
C TYR A 243 -5.37 4.70 -14.58
N TYR A 244 -6.43 4.82 -15.38
CA TYR A 244 -7.64 3.99 -15.27
C TYR A 244 -7.34 2.46 -15.33
N PRO A 245 -6.57 1.94 -16.30
CA PRO A 245 -6.24 0.51 -16.33
C PRO A 245 -5.47 0.05 -15.08
N LEU A 246 -4.55 0.87 -14.58
CA LEU A 246 -3.78 0.58 -13.36
C LEU A 246 -4.68 0.51 -12.13
N ALA A 247 -5.60 1.48 -11.98
CA ALA A 247 -6.58 1.49 -10.89
C ALA A 247 -7.52 0.30 -10.95
N LEU A 248 -7.97 -0.08 -12.15
CA LEU A 248 -8.83 -1.25 -12.33
C LEU A 248 -8.11 -2.55 -11.96
N THR A 249 -6.86 -2.73 -12.38
CA THR A 249 -6.05 -3.90 -12.02
C THR A 249 -5.86 -4.01 -10.50
N SER A 250 -5.55 -2.90 -9.83
CA SER A 250 -5.41 -2.91 -8.37
C SER A 250 -6.75 -3.19 -7.66
N LEU A 251 -7.85 -2.66 -8.18
CA LEU A 251 -9.17 -2.95 -7.63
C LEU A 251 -9.51 -4.45 -7.73
N LEU A 252 -9.27 -5.07 -8.88
CA LEU A 252 -9.47 -6.51 -9.07
C LEU A 252 -8.59 -7.35 -8.13
N ALA A 253 -7.34 -6.95 -7.94
CA ALA A 253 -6.42 -7.65 -7.04
C ALA A 253 -6.84 -7.53 -5.56
N ILE A 254 -7.37 -6.38 -5.15
CA ILE A 254 -7.72 -6.08 -3.75
C ILE A 254 -9.10 -6.63 -3.36
N VAL A 255 -10.05 -6.71 -4.29
CA VAL A 255 -11.45 -7.08 -4.01
C VAL A 255 -11.62 -8.46 -3.37
N VAL A 256 -10.65 -9.34 -3.51
CA VAL A 256 -10.67 -10.70 -2.92
C VAL A 256 -10.83 -10.65 -1.39
N ASN A 257 -10.11 -9.75 -0.70
CA ASN A 257 -10.18 -9.66 0.76
C ASN A 257 -11.57 -9.22 1.27
N PRO A 258 -12.19 -8.14 0.74
CA PRO A 258 -13.57 -7.79 1.05
C PRO A 258 -14.58 -8.89 0.75
N MET A 259 -14.40 -9.65 -0.33
CA MET A 259 -15.27 -10.80 -0.63
C MET A 259 -15.17 -11.88 0.44
N VAL A 260 -13.95 -12.23 0.88
CA VAL A 260 -13.76 -13.17 1.99
C VAL A 260 -14.44 -12.66 3.26
N THR A 261 -14.26 -11.37 3.59
CA THR A 261 -14.92 -10.72 4.74
C THR A 261 -16.45 -10.84 4.65
N PHE A 262 -17.02 -10.60 3.47
CA PHE A 262 -18.45 -10.74 3.21
C PHE A 262 -18.97 -12.17 3.50
N PHE A 263 -18.31 -13.19 2.96
CA PHE A 263 -18.73 -14.58 3.17
C PHE A 263 -18.49 -15.04 4.62
N MET A 264 -17.42 -14.59 5.27
CA MET A 264 -17.16 -14.89 6.69
C MET A 264 -18.18 -14.23 7.61
N GLY A 265 -18.68 -13.03 7.28
CA GLY A 265 -19.77 -12.39 8.03
C GLY A 265 -21.08 -13.17 8.00
N ARG A 266 -21.28 -13.99 6.98
CA ARG A 266 -22.47 -14.85 6.81
C ARG A 266 -22.26 -16.32 7.24
N SER A 267 -21.13 -16.61 7.87
CA SER A 267 -20.82 -17.96 8.37
C SER A 267 -21.64 -18.29 9.63
N ARG A 268 -21.57 -19.57 10.08
CA ARG A 268 -22.24 -20.01 11.32
C ARG A 268 -21.76 -19.29 12.59
N SER A 269 -20.47 -18.92 12.60
CA SER A 269 -19.82 -18.20 13.71
C SER A 269 -19.14 -16.93 13.16
N PRO A 270 -19.91 -15.88 12.82
CA PRO A 270 -19.37 -14.75 12.09
C PRO A 270 -18.31 -13.98 12.87
N VAL A 271 -18.48 -13.80 14.18
CA VAL A 271 -17.53 -13.05 15.02
C VAL A 271 -16.18 -13.73 15.09
N GLU A 272 -16.18 -15.04 15.34
CA GLU A 272 -14.98 -15.86 15.42
C GLU A 272 -14.28 -15.96 14.06
N SER A 273 -15.05 -16.20 13.00
CA SER A 273 -14.52 -16.26 11.62
C SER A 273 -13.85 -14.96 11.20
N LEU A 274 -14.49 -13.82 11.47
CA LEU A 274 -13.96 -12.50 11.19
C LEU A 274 -12.76 -12.14 12.07
N ALA A 275 -12.71 -12.63 13.32
CA ALA A 275 -11.58 -12.41 14.22
C ALA A 275 -10.30 -13.16 13.76
N VAL A 276 -10.45 -14.35 13.19
CA VAL A 276 -9.35 -15.16 12.66
C VAL A 276 -8.78 -14.56 11.36
N LEU A 277 -9.62 -13.92 10.56
CA LEU A 277 -9.26 -13.44 9.22
C LEU A 277 -8.03 -12.52 9.20
N PRO A 278 -7.92 -11.44 10.01
CA PRO A 278 -6.75 -10.56 9.97
C PRO A 278 -5.46 -11.26 10.41
N VAL A 279 -5.56 -12.25 11.32
CA VAL A 279 -4.41 -13.04 11.79
C VAL A 279 -3.90 -13.94 10.67
N VAL A 280 -4.80 -14.74 10.08
CA VAL A 280 -4.44 -15.69 9.01
C VAL A 280 -3.96 -14.95 7.76
N SER A 281 -4.66 -13.89 7.35
CA SER A 281 -4.25 -13.09 6.18
C SER A 281 -2.90 -12.43 6.39
N GLY A 282 -2.62 -11.93 7.59
CA GLY A 282 -1.31 -11.35 7.93
C GLY A 282 -0.19 -12.39 7.88
N LEU A 283 -0.40 -13.57 8.45
CA LEU A 283 0.58 -14.67 8.41
C LEU A 283 0.80 -15.13 6.96
N LEU A 284 -0.26 -15.34 6.18
CA LEU A 284 -0.14 -15.71 4.77
C LEU A 284 0.65 -14.66 3.97
N PHE A 285 0.44 -13.38 4.27
CA PHE A 285 1.20 -12.31 3.60
C PHE A 285 2.69 -12.35 3.97
N MET A 286 3.04 -12.71 5.21
CA MET A 286 4.44 -12.92 5.61
C MET A 286 5.11 -14.03 4.78
N PHE A 287 4.45 -15.16 4.58
CA PHE A 287 4.99 -16.24 3.75
C PHE A 287 5.07 -15.84 2.27
N ARG A 288 4.09 -15.11 1.76
CA ARG A 288 4.08 -14.63 0.37
C ARG A 288 5.10 -13.52 0.11
N SER A 289 5.54 -12.80 1.12
CA SER A 289 6.46 -11.66 0.98
C SER A 289 7.80 -12.04 0.33
N GLY A 290 8.31 -13.23 0.62
CA GLY A 290 9.51 -13.77 -0.02
C GLY A 290 9.32 -14.04 -1.52
N ALA A 291 8.18 -14.59 -1.90
CA ALA A 291 7.85 -14.84 -3.31
C ALA A 291 7.62 -13.53 -4.09
N LEU A 292 6.98 -12.53 -3.47
CA LEU A 292 6.79 -11.20 -4.06
C LEU A 292 8.12 -10.50 -4.31
N ALA A 293 9.06 -10.58 -3.37
CA ALA A 293 10.41 -10.05 -3.54
C ALA A 293 11.16 -10.71 -4.70
N TYR A 294 10.95 -12.00 -4.91
CA TYR A 294 11.54 -12.72 -6.04
C TYR A 294 10.91 -12.31 -7.38
N GLN A 295 9.59 -12.19 -7.43
CA GLN A 295 8.87 -11.78 -8.63
C GLN A 295 9.29 -10.38 -9.08
N GLU A 296 9.34 -9.39 -8.18
CA GLU A 296 9.75 -8.02 -8.48
C GLU A 296 11.16 -7.98 -9.11
N ARG A 297 12.07 -8.82 -8.62
CA ARG A 297 13.42 -8.93 -9.16
C ARG A 297 13.46 -9.56 -10.55
N SER A 298 12.65 -10.58 -10.78
CA SER A 298 12.51 -11.24 -12.07
C SER A 298 12.00 -10.28 -13.15
N GLU A 299 11.01 -9.46 -12.82
CA GLU A 299 10.45 -8.44 -13.73
C GLU A 299 11.47 -7.33 -14.06
N GLU A 300 12.26 -6.87 -13.07
CA GLU A 300 13.31 -5.88 -13.26
C GLU A 300 14.38 -6.39 -14.23
N HIS A 301 14.82 -7.63 -14.07
CA HIS A 301 15.84 -8.25 -14.94
C HIS A 301 15.32 -8.46 -16.37
N THR A 302 14.07 -8.84 -16.54
CA THR A 302 13.43 -9.02 -17.85
C THR A 302 13.30 -7.68 -18.58
N SER A 303 12.95 -6.61 -17.88
CA SER A 303 12.85 -5.27 -18.47
C SER A 303 14.21 -4.68 -18.86
N GLU A 304 15.28 -4.96 -18.09
CA GLU A 304 16.65 -4.60 -18.46
C GLU A 304 17.12 -5.31 -19.74
N LEU A 305 16.87 -6.61 -19.87
CA LEU A 305 17.19 -7.39 -21.07
C LEU A 305 16.41 -6.91 -22.30
N GLN A 306 15.13 -6.60 -22.15
CA GLN A 306 14.31 -6.04 -23.23
C GLN A 306 14.82 -4.67 -23.68
N SER A 307 15.24 -3.81 -22.76
CA SER A 307 15.80 -2.50 -23.09
C SER A 307 17.13 -2.60 -23.85
N GLN A 308 17.98 -3.57 -23.52
CA GLN A 308 19.24 -3.84 -24.22
C GLN A 308 19.01 -4.38 -25.66
N LEU A 309 18.01 -5.24 -25.85
CA LEU A 309 17.63 -5.78 -27.16
C LEU A 309 16.97 -4.73 -28.07
N THR A 310 16.38 -3.67 -27.52
CA THR A 310 15.74 -2.60 -28.31
C THR A 310 16.76 -1.53 -28.76
N ILE A 311 17.95 -1.49 -28.15
CA ILE A 311 19.02 -0.52 -28.46
C ILE A 311 20.05 -1.14 -29.43
N SER A 312 20.05 -2.45 -29.65
CA SER A 312 20.87 -3.16 -30.65
C SER A 312 20.14 -3.34 -31.98
#